data_79fe618dd2b22ab5e2d3e498850d89f9
#
_entry.id   79fe618dd2b22ab5e2d3e498850d89f9
#
_cell.length_a   1.000
_cell.length_b   1.000
_cell.length_c   1.000
_cell.angle_alpha   90.00
_cell.angle_beta   90.00
_cell.angle_gamma   90.00
#
_symmetry.space_group_name_H-M   'P 1'
#
loop_
_entity.id
_entity.type
_entity.pdbx_description
1 polymer ?
#
loop_
_entity_poly.entity_id
_entity_poly.type
_entity_poly.pdbx_seq_one_letter_code
_entity_poly.pdbx_strand_id
1 'polypeptide(L)'
;MDPVAGEQDEKSYGYDFIWETAGKQQVVSNYCFYGDYLAKKGMLEQVRDFFSQGGGKNGDVANHNYDKALPWPFDEEDYIDVVTGCVAREQLRAHPAEQPFYMMVSFCGPHKPYDAPQRYLDMFPLEREDDFILPEGQIISDEDKESLYRQRRSAKAMIRLIDDQIGETLDVLRERGMLDDTLIVFTSDHGDMLGDHFMIQKGVPWKQSVGIPLAVRLPGAAPVGENIAPVEISDIAATVLDYAGLDAQRVLSRSWPAYNDIIPSRSLLPVLRGEQERVRDFCFSE
;
A
#
# COMPACT_ATOMS: atom_id res chain seq x y z
N MET A 1 6.54 3.96 23.94
CA MET A 1 7.31 2.72 23.75
C MET A 1 8.77 3.08 23.54
N ASP A 2 9.68 2.30 24.09
CA ASP A 2 11.11 2.48 23.88
C ASP A 2 11.43 2.11 22.41
N PRO A 3 12.07 2.98 21.61
CA PRO A 3 12.39 2.72 20.21
C PRO A 3 13.23 1.45 20.01
N VAL A 4 14.08 1.15 20.98
CA VAL A 4 14.94 -0.05 20.95
C VAL A 4 14.12 -1.34 21.16
N ALA A 5 13.03 -1.29 21.91
CA ALA A 5 12.15 -2.44 22.13
C ALA A 5 11.35 -2.79 20.88
N GLY A 6 10.84 -1.80 20.13
CA GLY A 6 10.15 -2.02 18.85
C GLY A 6 11.05 -2.65 17.81
N GLU A 7 12.27 -2.15 17.64
CA GLU A 7 13.24 -2.69 16.68
C GLU A 7 13.65 -4.15 17.00
N GLN A 8 13.72 -4.52 18.29
CA GLN A 8 14.03 -5.90 18.69
C GLN A 8 12.85 -6.86 18.42
N ASP A 9 11.63 -6.42 18.63
CA ASP A 9 10.44 -7.24 18.35
C ASP A 9 10.29 -7.48 16.85
N GLU A 10 10.55 -6.48 16.02
CA GLU A 10 10.43 -6.57 14.55
C GLU A 10 11.52 -7.47 13.94
N LYS A 11 12.76 -7.43 14.42
CA LYS A 11 13.81 -8.37 14.02
C LYS A 11 13.48 -9.83 14.37
N SER A 12 12.56 -10.07 15.30
CA SER A 12 12.06 -11.42 15.59
C SER A 12 11.29 -12.04 14.44
N TYR A 13 10.80 -11.24 13.49
CA TYR A 13 10.16 -11.70 12.25
C TYR A 13 11.15 -12.11 11.15
N GLY A 14 12.46 -11.99 11.39
CA GLY A 14 13.50 -12.46 10.48
C GLY A 14 13.96 -11.47 9.42
N TYR A 15 13.63 -10.18 9.55
CA TYR A 15 14.15 -9.14 8.69
C TYR A 15 15.51 -8.63 9.17
N ASP A 16 16.44 -8.43 8.24
CA ASP A 16 17.75 -7.80 8.54
C ASP A 16 17.64 -6.29 8.70
N PHE A 17 16.64 -5.67 8.06
CA PHE A 17 16.36 -4.25 8.12
C PHE A 17 14.85 -4.00 8.14
N ILE A 18 14.41 -3.15 9.04
CA ILE A 18 13.03 -2.67 9.13
C ILE A 18 13.05 -1.15 9.30
N TRP A 19 12.18 -0.48 8.56
CA TRP A 19 11.90 0.94 8.71
C TRP A 19 10.40 1.15 8.60
N GLU A 20 9.75 1.47 9.71
CA GLU A 20 8.31 1.56 9.80
C GLU A 20 7.83 3.01 9.89
N THR A 21 6.79 3.33 9.15
CA THR A 21 6.14 4.65 9.18
C THR A 21 5.01 4.73 10.20
N ALA A 22 4.50 3.61 10.68
CA ALA A 22 3.27 3.48 11.49
C ALA A 22 2.01 4.10 10.84
N GLY A 23 2.12 4.68 9.66
CA GLY A 23 1.05 5.38 8.96
C GLY A 23 0.74 6.79 9.50
N LYS A 24 0.08 7.59 8.69
CA LYS A 24 -0.18 9.03 8.96
C LYS A 24 -0.90 9.28 10.29
N GLN A 25 -1.88 8.45 10.62
CA GLN A 25 -2.67 8.61 11.85
C GLN A 25 -1.86 8.25 13.10
N GLN A 26 -0.99 7.28 13.01
CA GLN A 26 -0.21 6.78 14.13
C GLN A 26 0.97 7.70 14.49
N VAL A 27 1.51 8.45 13.53
CA VAL A 27 2.55 9.48 13.77
C VAL A 27 2.08 10.51 14.80
N VAL A 28 0.77 10.76 14.90
CA VAL A 28 0.20 11.72 15.86
C VAL A 28 0.42 11.28 17.32
N SER A 29 0.32 9.99 17.59
CA SER A 29 0.30 9.46 18.97
C SER A 29 1.38 8.43 19.27
N ASN A 30 1.97 7.82 18.24
CA ASN A 30 2.92 6.72 18.39
C ASN A 30 4.31 7.11 17.94
N TYR A 31 5.28 6.38 18.49
CA TYR A 31 6.64 6.41 18.02
C TYR A 31 6.75 5.57 16.74
N CYS A 32 7.51 6.08 15.75
CA CYS A 32 7.88 5.35 14.53
C CYS A 32 9.11 5.99 13.88
N PHE A 33 9.78 5.29 12.98
CA PHE A 33 10.98 5.82 12.32
C PHE A 33 10.72 7.08 11.49
N TYR A 34 9.55 7.20 10.88
CA TYR A 34 9.16 8.43 10.20
C TYR A 34 9.00 9.60 11.19
N GLY A 35 8.45 9.35 12.39
CA GLY A 35 8.39 10.34 13.46
C GLY A 35 9.78 10.80 13.90
N ASP A 36 10.74 9.90 14.00
CA ASP A 36 12.13 10.24 14.28
C ASP A 36 12.78 11.08 13.18
N TYR A 37 12.54 10.72 11.93
CA TYR A 37 12.98 11.50 10.79
C TYR A 37 12.48 12.95 10.88
N LEU A 38 11.19 13.14 11.13
CA LEU A 38 10.58 14.46 11.29
C LEU A 38 11.14 15.21 12.52
N ALA A 39 11.36 14.50 13.63
CA ALA A 39 11.95 15.09 14.84
C ALA A 39 13.36 15.61 14.60
N LYS A 40 14.20 14.86 13.89
CA LYS A 40 15.56 15.28 13.50
C LYS A 40 15.55 16.53 12.61
N LYS A 41 14.52 16.72 11.80
CA LYS A 41 14.30 17.93 10.98
C LYS A 41 13.60 19.06 11.74
N GLY A 42 13.15 18.84 12.98
CA GLY A 42 12.43 19.83 13.78
C GLY A 42 10.97 20.06 13.32
N MET A 43 10.41 19.11 12.60
CA MET A 43 9.07 19.23 11.97
C MET A 43 8.00 18.39 12.65
N LEU A 44 8.36 17.48 13.57
CA LEU A 44 7.44 16.47 14.11
C LEU A 44 6.14 17.08 14.66
N GLU A 45 6.25 18.13 15.48
CA GLU A 45 5.06 18.74 16.10
C GLU A 45 4.18 19.46 15.06
N GLN A 46 4.77 20.10 14.06
CA GLN A 46 4.02 20.74 12.99
C GLN A 46 3.23 19.72 12.14
N VAL A 47 3.85 18.58 11.84
CA VAL A 47 3.20 17.48 11.11
C VAL A 47 2.12 16.80 11.96
N ARG A 48 2.37 16.63 13.25
CA ARG A 48 1.36 16.14 14.22
C ARG A 48 0.16 17.08 14.29
N ASP A 49 0.40 18.38 14.36
CA ASP A 49 -0.67 19.38 14.35
C ASP A 49 -1.46 19.33 13.04
N PHE A 50 -0.79 19.23 11.90
CA PHE A 50 -1.46 19.07 10.61
C PHE A 50 -2.35 17.83 10.56
N PHE A 51 -1.84 16.67 10.92
CA PHE A 51 -2.62 15.45 10.95
C PHE A 51 -3.74 15.46 12.02
N SER A 52 -3.54 16.15 13.13
CA SER A 52 -4.57 16.27 14.18
C SER A 52 -5.71 17.21 13.79
N GLN A 53 -5.46 18.21 12.93
CA GLN A 53 -6.51 19.08 12.38
C GLN A 53 -7.40 18.34 11.38
N GLY A 54 -6.87 17.31 10.75
CA GLY A 54 -7.60 16.43 9.84
C GLY A 54 -8.36 15.29 10.49
N GLY A 55 -8.21 15.07 11.82
CA GLY A 55 -8.89 13.97 12.49
C GLY A 55 -8.88 14.09 14.01
N GLY A 56 -10.04 13.94 14.60
CA GLY A 56 -10.21 14.04 16.05
C GLY A 56 -9.29 13.08 16.82
N LYS A 57 -8.82 13.54 17.95
CA LYS A 57 -8.21 12.70 18.97
C LYS A 57 -9.22 11.59 19.31
N ASN A 58 -8.81 10.31 19.17
CA ASN A 58 -9.58 9.11 19.54
C ASN A 58 -10.46 8.46 18.47
N GLY A 59 -10.05 8.39 17.21
CA GLY A 59 -10.71 7.48 16.28
C GLY A 59 -12.19 7.76 16.01
N ASP A 60 -12.66 8.97 16.31
CA ASP A 60 -14.05 9.37 16.13
C ASP A 60 -14.32 9.55 14.62
N VAL A 61 -14.97 8.54 14.05
CA VAL A 61 -15.38 8.48 12.65
C VAL A 61 -16.35 9.63 12.30
N ALA A 62 -16.95 10.26 13.31
CA ALA A 62 -17.89 11.36 13.19
C ALA A 62 -17.23 12.75 13.00
N ASN A 63 -15.91 12.85 13.09
CA ASN A 63 -15.25 14.14 12.95
C ASN A 63 -14.89 14.39 11.47
N HIS A 64 -15.78 15.05 10.76
CA HIS A 64 -15.78 15.40 9.35
C HIS A 64 -14.53 16.14 8.82
N ASN A 65 -13.52 16.39 9.64
CA ASN A 65 -12.29 17.09 9.23
C ASN A 65 -11.35 16.25 8.35
N TYR A 66 -11.47 14.91 8.38
CA TYR A 66 -10.78 14.04 7.42
C TYR A 66 -11.27 14.22 5.99
N ASP A 67 -12.45 14.78 5.84
CA ASP A 67 -13.12 14.91 4.55
C ASP A 67 -12.64 16.11 3.73
N LYS A 68 -11.75 16.97 4.28
CA LYS A 68 -11.38 18.21 3.61
C LYS A 68 -10.37 18.06 2.48
N ALA A 69 -9.70 16.92 2.37
CA ALA A 69 -8.65 16.71 1.37
C ALA A 69 -7.70 17.93 1.27
N LEU A 70 -7.05 18.25 2.38
CA LEU A 70 -6.13 19.39 2.48
C LEU A 70 -4.79 19.00 1.85
N PRO A 71 -4.21 19.86 0.98
CA PRO A 71 -2.88 19.61 0.43
C PRO A 71 -1.81 19.51 1.53
N TRP A 72 -0.81 18.67 1.33
CA TRP A 72 0.38 18.61 2.16
C TRP A 72 1.08 19.99 2.17
N PRO A 73 1.24 20.63 3.36
CA PRO A 73 1.68 22.02 3.44
C PRO A 73 3.20 22.18 3.56
N PHE A 74 3.96 21.09 3.64
CA PHE A 74 5.41 21.08 3.81
C PHE A 74 6.12 20.68 2.52
N ASP A 75 7.45 20.63 2.55
CA ASP A 75 8.24 20.18 1.41
C ASP A 75 7.85 18.75 0.99
N GLU A 76 7.77 18.51 -0.32
CA GLU A 76 7.35 17.24 -0.88
C GLU A 76 8.30 16.10 -0.47
N GLU A 77 9.59 16.40 -0.32
CA GLU A 77 10.61 15.43 0.10
C GLU A 77 10.35 14.84 1.50
N ASP A 78 9.57 15.53 2.33
CA ASP A 78 9.20 15.12 3.67
C ASP A 78 7.85 14.37 3.72
N TYR A 79 7.21 14.22 2.57
CA TYR A 79 5.96 13.45 2.51
C TYR A 79 6.23 11.96 2.76
N ILE A 80 5.39 11.34 3.58
CA ILE A 80 5.62 9.98 4.12
C ILE A 80 5.96 8.94 3.05
N ASP A 81 5.27 8.97 1.91
CA ASP A 81 5.48 8.00 0.83
C ASP A 81 6.75 8.32 0.02
N VAL A 82 7.16 9.59 -0.08
CA VAL A 82 8.45 9.98 -0.68
C VAL A 82 9.60 9.50 0.20
N VAL A 83 9.51 9.72 1.52
CA VAL A 83 10.52 9.23 2.48
C VAL A 83 10.61 7.71 2.43
N THR A 84 9.47 6.99 2.39
CA THR A 84 9.43 5.52 2.25
C THR A 84 10.17 5.07 0.98
N GLY A 85 9.88 5.69 -0.16
CA GLY A 85 10.58 5.40 -1.42
C GLY A 85 12.09 5.69 -1.36
N CYS A 86 12.49 6.81 -0.72
CA CYS A 86 13.91 7.14 -0.51
C CYS A 86 14.63 6.07 0.29
N VAL A 87 14.06 5.64 1.41
CA VAL A 87 14.65 4.59 2.26
C VAL A 87 14.77 3.27 1.49
N ALA A 88 13.75 2.88 0.74
CA ALA A 88 13.80 1.68 -0.09
C ALA A 88 14.94 1.74 -1.12
N ARG A 89 15.11 2.87 -1.81
CA ARG A 89 16.21 3.08 -2.77
C ARG A 89 17.58 3.07 -2.12
N GLU A 90 17.73 3.64 -0.93
CA GLU A 90 18.98 3.60 -0.17
C GLU A 90 19.35 2.17 0.19
N GLN A 91 18.41 1.37 0.67
CA GLN A 91 18.63 -0.05 0.97
C GLN A 91 19.02 -0.84 -0.27
N LEU A 92 18.31 -0.65 -1.38
CA LEU A 92 18.68 -1.28 -2.64
C LEU A 92 20.09 -0.90 -3.12
N ARG A 93 20.49 0.37 -2.99
CA ARG A 93 21.85 0.81 -3.38
C ARG A 93 22.93 0.21 -2.49
N ALA A 94 22.65 0.03 -1.20
CA ALA A 94 23.60 -0.54 -0.24
C ALA A 94 23.69 -2.07 -0.31
N HIS A 95 22.66 -2.75 -0.82
CA HIS A 95 22.59 -4.21 -0.86
C HIS A 95 23.63 -4.80 -1.84
N PRO A 96 24.41 -5.86 -1.50
CA PRO A 96 25.31 -6.52 -2.43
C PRO A 96 24.56 -7.16 -3.61
N ALA A 97 24.94 -6.85 -4.86
CA ALA A 97 24.20 -7.27 -6.06
C ALA A 97 24.15 -8.81 -6.24
N GLU A 98 25.15 -9.52 -5.74
CA GLU A 98 25.25 -10.98 -5.85
C GLU A 98 24.45 -11.74 -4.77
N GLN A 99 23.92 -11.01 -3.80
CA GLN A 99 23.16 -11.60 -2.69
C GLN A 99 21.66 -11.54 -2.99
N PRO A 100 20.94 -12.65 -2.91
CA PRO A 100 19.48 -12.62 -2.99
C PRO A 100 18.88 -11.77 -1.87
N PHE A 101 17.76 -11.11 -2.16
CA PHE A 101 17.01 -10.33 -1.17
C PHE A 101 15.51 -10.55 -1.28
N TYR A 102 14.82 -10.27 -0.20
CA TYR A 102 13.40 -10.04 -0.15
C TYR A 102 13.17 -8.63 0.40
N MET A 103 12.40 -7.83 -0.30
CA MET A 103 12.06 -6.47 0.13
C MET A 103 10.56 -6.24 -0.02
N MET A 104 9.93 -5.77 1.05
CA MET A 104 8.57 -5.27 1.04
C MET A 104 8.61 -3.75 1.22
N VAL A 105 8.09 -3.01 0.24
CA VAL A 105 7.93 -1.56 0.32
C VAL A 105 6.46 -1.26 0.44
N SER A 106 6.03 -0.79 1.61
CA SER A 106 4.64 -0.48 1.91
C SER A 106 4.44 1.03 1.99
N PHE A 107 3.73 1.59 1.02
CA PHE A 107 3.33 2.99 1.03
C PHE A 107 2.07 3.19 1.86
N CYS A 108 1.98 4.31 2.58
CA CYS A 108 0.78 4.65 3.33
C CYS A 108 -0.37 5.12 2.44
N GLY A 109 -0.06 5.77 1.35
CA GLY A 109 -1.04 6.26 0.39
C GLY A 109 -1.70 5.13 -0.42
N PRO A 110 -2.91 5.35 -0.92
CA PRO A 110 -3.74 6.55 -0.78
C PRO A 110 -4.61 6.59 0.48
N HIS A 111 -4.21 5.91 1.58
CA HIS A 111 -4.94 5.96 2.85
C HIS A 111 -5.15 7.41 3.32
N LYS A 112 -6.32 7.72 3.84
CA LYS A 112 -6.60 9.04 4.42
C LYS A 112 -5.64 9.40 5.58
N PRO A 113 -5.40 10.70 5.87
CA PRO A 113 -5.96 11.89 5.23
C PRO A 113 -5.57 12.01 3.77
N TYR A 114 -6.49 12.54 2.93
CA TYR A 114 -6.25 12.76 1.51
C TYR A 114 -5.49 14.08 1.34
N ASP A 115 -4.18 14.02 1.45
CA ASP A 115 -3.27 15.15 1.65
C ASP A 115 -2.15 15.22 0.60
N ALA A 116 -2.43 14.82 -0.62
CA ALA A 116 -1.43 14.83 -1.67
C ALA A 116 -0.70 16.18 -1.77
N PRO A 117 0.61 16.21 -2.03
CA PRO A 117 1.34 17.45 -2.32
C PRO A 117 0.74 18.20 -3.51
N GLN A 118 0.77 19.56 -3.47
CA GLN A 118 0.10 20.42 -4.44
C GLN A 118 0.52 20.11 -5.88
N ARG A 119 1.80 19.81 -6.14
CA ARG A 119 2.30 19.44 -7.47
C ARG A 119 1.52 18.29 -8.10
N TYR A 120 1.18 17.28 -7.31
CA TYR A 120 0.42 16.13 -7.78
C TYR A 120 -1.07 16.42 -7.92
N LEU A 121 -1.63 17.26 -7.03
CA LEU A 121 -3.01 17.73 -7.19
C LEU A 121 -3.19 18.51 -8.49
N ASP A 122 -2.21 19.30 -8.90
CA ASP A 122 -2.27 20.11 -10.12
C ASP A 122 -2.27 19.27 -11.42
N MET A 123 -1.87 18.00 -11.33
CA MET A 123 -1.94 17.05 -12.45
C MET A 123 -3.36 16.56 -12.75
N PHE A 124 -4.28 16.72 -11.80
CA PHE A 124 -5.65 16.21 -11.92
C PHE A 124 -6.67 17.35 -11.80
N PRO A 125 -7.55 17.53 -12.78
CA PRO A 125 -8.68 18.45 -12.63
C PRO A 125 -9.63 17.98 -11.53
N LEU A 126 -10.36 18.90 -10.92
CA LEU A 126 -11.46 18.54 -10.03
C LEU A 126 -12.67 18.12 -10.88
N GLU A 127 -12.78 16.82 -11.14
CA GLU A 127 -13.89 16.24 -11.87
C GLU A 127 -15.13 16.21 -10.97
N ARG A 128 -16.25 16.75 -11.47
CA ARG A 128 -17.56 16.80 -10.77
C ARG A 128 -18.61 15.93 -11.44
N GLU A 129 -18.21 15.17 -12.46
CA GLU A 129 -19.09 14.29 -13.24
C GLU A 129 -18.93 12.81 -12.85
N ASP A 130 -18.10 12.51 -11.85
CA ASP A 130 -17.97 11.17 -11.32
C ASP A 130 -19.28 10.74 -10.67
N ASP A 131 -19.95 9.78 -11.27
CA ASP A 131 -21.13 9.16 -10.68
C ASP A 131 -20.71 8.31 -9.46
N PHE A 132 -21.43 8.49 -8.36
CA PHE A 132 -21.31 7.61 -7.20
C PHE A 132 -22.30 6.45 -7.34
N ILE A 133 -21.87 5.25 -7.01
CA ILE A 133 -22.76 4.10 -6.88
C ILE A 133 -23.54 4.25 -5.58
N LEU A 134 -24.84 4.49 -5.69
CA LEU A 134 -25.71 4.74 -4.53
C LEU A 134 -26.77 3.66 -4.38
N PRO A 135 -27.24 3.38 -3.15
CA PRO A 135 -28.45 2.60 -2.95
C PRO A 135 -29.67 3.30 -3.60
N GLU A 136 -30.63 2.50 -4.05
CA GLU A 136 -31.82 3.01 -4.73
C GLU A 136 -32.56 4.04 -3.86
N GLY A 137 -32.94 5.17 -4.48
CA GLY A 137 -33.67 6.26 -3.83
C GLY A 137 -32.85 7.15 -2.89
N GLN A 138 -31.55 6.94 -2.79
CA GLN A 138 -30.68 7.79 -1.99
C GLN A 138 -29.99 8.85 -2.84
N ILE A 139 -29.77 10.02 -2.23
CA ILE A 139 -29.16 11.19 -2.88
C ILE A 139 -28.08 11.73 -1.94
N ILE A 140 -26.89 12.00 -2.48
CA ILE A 140 -25.83 12.71 -1.76
C ILE A 140 -26.11 14.22 -1.83
N SER A 141 -25.90 14.95 -0.74
CA SER A 141 -25.94 16.42 -0.73
C SER A 141 -24.86 17.01 -1.63
N ASP A 142 -25.08 18.22 -2.15
CA ASP A 142 -24.06 18.89 -2.99
C ASP A 142 -22.79 19.19 -2.20
N GLU A 143 -22.88 19.45 -0.90
CA GLU A 143 -21.73 19.65 -0.01
C GLU A 143 -20.90 18.38 0.14
N ASP A 144 -21.56 17.24 0.38
CA ASP A 144 -20.88 15.94 0.48
C ASP A 144 -20.25 15.54 -0.84
N LYS A 145 -20.94 15.77 -1.98
CA LYS A 145 -20.36 15.52 -3.30
C LYS A 145 -19.09 16.32 -3.53
N GLU A 146 -19.09 17.62 -3.23
CA GLU A 146 -17.91 18.45 -3.40
C GLU A 146 -16.73 17.98 -2.54
N SER A 147 -16.99 17.50 -1.31
CA SER A 147 -16.00 16.88 -0.44
C SER A 147 -15.45 15.59 -1.07
N LEU A 148 -16.33 14.70 -1.54
CA LEU A 148 -15.95 13.42 -2.14
C LEU A 148 -15.17 13.60 -3.46
N TYR A 149 -15.51 14.58 -4.30
CA TYR A 149 -14.73 14.89 -5.50
C TYR A 149 -13.30 15.33 -5.16
N ARG A 150 -13.12 16.12 -4.10
CA ARG A 150 -11.78 16.50 -3.61
C ARG A 150 -11.02 15.31 -3.09
N GLN A 151 -11.67 14.40 -2.36
CA GLN A 151 -11.05 13.17 -1.86
C GLN A 151 -10.61 12.27 -3.03
N ARG A 152 -11.47 12.04 -4.03
CA ARG A 152 -11.14 11.27 -5.25
C ARG A 152 -9.96 11.88 -6.00
N ARG A 153 -9.97 13.21 -6.17
CA ARG A 153 -8.85 13.94 -6.79
C ARG A 153 -7.55 13.70 -6.02
N SER A 154 -7.60 13.85 -4.69
CA SER A 154 -6.41 13.67 -3.85
C SER A 154 -5.92 12.22 -3.84
N ALA A 155 -6.82 11.24 -3.81
CA ALA A 155 -6.46 9.83 -3.94
C ALA A 155 -5.75 9.54 -5.27
N LYS A 156 -6.27 10.06 -6.41
CA LYS A 156 -5.61 9.97 -7.72
C LYS A 156 -4.19 10.59 -7.67
N ALA A 157 -4.05 11.75 -7.03
CA ALA A 157 -2.78 12.44 -6.89
C ALA A 157 -1.77 11.68 -6.02
N MET A 158 -2.22 11.08 -4.90
CA MET A 158 -1.40 10.22 -4.05
C MET A 158 -0.95 8.95 -4.76
N ILE A 159 -1.84 8.32 -5.54
CA ILE A 159 -1.48 7.15 -6.37
C ILE A 159 -0.42 7.54 -7.39
N ARG A 160 -0.53 8.71 -8.02
CA ARG A 160 0.48 9.19 -8.96
C ARG A 160 1.84 9.42 -8.30
N LEU A 161 1.86 9.96 -7.08
CA LEU A 161 3.09 10.11 -6.30
C LEU A 161 3.74 8.75 -6.03
N ILE A 162 2.94 7.77 -5.61
CA ILE A 162 3.43 6.40 -5.35
C ILE A 162 3.97 5.77 -6.64
N ASP A 163 3.30 5.96 -7.77
CA ASP A 163 3.75 5.48 -9.08
C ASP A 163 5.14 6.04 -9.43
N ASP A 164 5.38 7.34 -9.19
CA ASP A 164 6.70 7.96 -9.36
C ASP A 164 7.75 7.33 -8.42
N GLN A 165 7.40 7.09 -7.13
CA GLN A 165 8.33 6.45 -6.18
C GLN A 165 8.65 5.00 -6.56
N ILE A 166 7.69 4.25 -7.11
CA ILE A 166 7.90 2.91 -7.64
C ILE A 166 8.82 2.99 -8.87
N GLY A 167 8.55 3.90 -9.79
CA GLY A 167 9.37 4.12 -10.98
C GLY A 167 10.84 4.36 -10.64
N GLU A 168 11.11 5.30 -9.72
CA GLU A 168 12.47 5.59 -9.24
C GLU A 168 13.13 4.38 -8.54
N THR A 169 12.34 3.55 -7.85
CA THR A 169 12.84 2.33 -7.20
C THR A 169 13.23 1.27 -8.24
N LEU A 170 12.42 1.10 -9.28
CA LEU A 170 12.72 0.22 -10.40
C LEU A 170 13.95 0.70 -11.21
N ASP A 171 14.15 2.02 -11.30
CA ASP A 171 15.35 2.58 -11.93
C ASP A 171 16.62 2.21 -11.17
N VAL A 172 16.59 2.22 -9.82
CA VAL A 172 17.74 1.73 -9.03
C VAL A 172 18.03 0.26 -9.29
N LEU A 173 17.01 -0.60 -9.40
CA LEU A 173 17.19 -2.01 -9.76
C LEU A 173 17.81 -2.15 -11.16
N ARG A 174 17.37 -1.33 -12.11
CA ARG A 174 17.91 -1.32 -13.50
C ARG A 174 19.36 -0.86 -13.54
N GLU A 175 19.68 0.25 -12.87
CA GLU A 175 21.04 0.79 -12.79
C GLU A 175 22.01 -0.20 -12.16
N ARG A 176 21.54 -1.03 -11.24
CA ARG A 176 22.34 -2.06 -10.56
C ARG A 176 22.38 -3.40 -11.30
N GLY A 177 21.70 -3.51 -12.45
CA GLY A 177 21.62 -4.77 -13.20
C GLY A 177 20.82 -5.87 -12.51
N MET A 178 19.98 -5.53 -11.52
CA MET A 178 19.22 -6.49 -10.73
C MET A 178 17.77 -6.64 -11.20
N LEU A 179 17.28 -5.73 -12.06
CA LEU A 179 15.88 -5.69 -12.47
C LEU A 179 15.45 -6.98 -13.17
N ASP A 180 16.29 -7.52 -14.03
CA ASP A 180 15.95 -8.69 -14.87
C ASP A 180 15.91 -10.01 -14.09
N ASP A 181 16.52 -10.06 -12.92
CA ASP A 181 16.52 -11.21 -12.01
C ASP A 181 15.58 -11.05 -10.80
N THR A 182 14.85 -9.93 -10.72
CA THR A 182 13.95 -9.65 -9.59
C THR A 182 12.49 -9.97 -9.95
N LEU A 183 11.85 -10.84 -9.17
CA LEU A 183 10.39 -10.99 -9.15
C LEU A 183 9.80 -9.72 -8.53
N ILE A 184 8.93 -9.02 -9.26
CA ILE A 184 8.26 -7.81 -8.79
C ILE A 184 6.78 -8.10 -8.66
N VAL A 185 6.21 -7.81 -7.49
CA VAL A 185 4.79 -7.90 -7.22
C VAL A 185 4.30 -6.53 -6.78
N PHE A 186 3.34 -5.98 -7.48
CA PHE A 186 2.62 -4.77 -7.11
C PHE A 186 1.19 -5.13 -6.73
N THR A 187 0.75 -4.70 -5.55
CA THR A 187 -0.59 -4.93 -5.04
C THR A 187 -0.98 -3.90 -3.98
N SER A 188 -2.21 -3.99 -3.49
CA SER A 188 -2.71 -3.28 -2.30
C SER A 188 -3.27 -4.29 -1.31
N ASP A 189 -3.39 -3.92 -0.04
CA ASP A 189 -4.02 -4.72 1.01
C ASP A 189 -5.55 -4.75 0.89
N HIS A 190 -6.16 -3.63 0.49
CA HIS A 190 -7.59 -3.46 0.26
C HIS A 190 -7.82 -2.28 -0.70
N GLY A 191 -9.05 -2.10 -1.12
CA GLY A 191 -9.49 -0.91 -1.85
C GLY A 191 -10.04 0.19 -0.94
N ASP A 192 -10.74 1.16 -1.52
CA ASP A 192 -11.41 2.25 -0.80
C ASP A 192 -12.75 2.58 -1.49
N MET A 193 -13.79 2.78 -0.69
CA MET A 193 -15.14 3.07 -1.18
C MET A 193 -15.26 4.45 -1.83
N LEU A 194 -14.46 5.44 -1.42
CA LEU A 194 -14.37 6.79 -2.00
C LEU A 194 -15.73 7.43 -2.34
N GLY A 195 -16.72 7.24 -1.46
CA GLY A 195 -18.08 7.80 -1.59
C GLY A 195 -19.12 6.85 -2.17
N ASP A 196 -18.74 5.74 -2.78
CA ASP A 196 -19.70 4.73 -3.22
C ASP A 196 -20.44 4.14 -2.03
N HIS A 197 -21.74 3.90 -2.18
CA HIS A 197 -22.65 3.44 -1.13
C HIS A 197 -22.65 4.32 0.13
N PHE A 198 -22.36 5.62 0.02
CA PHE A 198 -22.13 6.58 1.13
C PHE A 198 -21.00 6.17 2.08
N MET A 199 -20.06 5.42 1.61
CA MET A 199 -18.96 4.91 2.42
C MET A 199 -17.62 5.46 1.94
N ILE A 200 -16.72 5.62 2.89
CA ILE A 200 -15.29 5.86 2.65
C ILE A 200 -14.51 4.75 3.32
N GLN A 201 -13.29 4.48 2.85
CA GLN A 201 -12.42 3.42 3.35
C GLN A 201 -12.93 2.00 2.98
N LYS A 202 -12.80 1.04 3.88
CA LYS A 202 -12.93 -0.40 3.69
C LYS A 202 -13.75 -1.05 4.81
N GLY A 203 -13.73 -2.39 4.84
CA GLY A 203 -14.40 -3.18 5.87
C GLY A 203 -15.80 -3.62 5.48
N VAL A 204 -16.08 -3.63 4.18
CA VAL A 204 -17.36 -4.07 3.59
C VAL A 204 -17.08 -4.94 2.36
N PRO A 205 -17.97 -5.88 2.01
CA PRO A 205 -17.73 -6.83 0.91
C PRO A 205 -18.05 -6.25 -0.48
N TRP A 206 -17.96 -4.95 -0.67
CA TRP A 206 -18.14 -4.33 -1.96
C TRP A 206 -16.88 -4.38 -2.81
N LYS A 207 -17.02 -4.45 -4.13
CA LYS A 207 -15.90 -4.52 -5.07
C LYS A 207 -14.86 -3.41 -4.82
N GLN A 208 -15.30 -2.22 -4.46
CA GLN A 208 -14.43 -1.08 -4.18
C GLN A 208 -13.54 -1.28 -2.96
N SER A 209 -14.00 -2.08 -1.99
CA SER A 209 -13.25 -2.42 -0.77
C SER A 209 -12.37 -3.66 -0.95
N VAL A 210 -12.89 -4.73 -1.57
CA VAL A 210 -12.21 -6.03 -1.66
C VAL A 210 -11.43 -6.22 -2.97
N GLY A 211 -11.74 -5.43 -4.00
CA GLY A 211 -11.04 -5.49 -5.29
C GLY A 211 -9.73 -4.72 -5.22
N ILE A 212 -8.62 -5.43 -5.35
CA ILE A 212 -7.27 -4.86 -5.31
C ILE A 212 -6.54 -5.06 -6.64
N PRO A 213 -5.61 -4.17 -7.03
CA PRO A 213 -4.74 -4.40 -8.17
C PRO A 213 -3.76 -5.52 -7.88
N LEU A 214 -3.39 -6.30 -8.89
CA LEU A 214 -2.26 -7.20 -8.84
C LEU A 214 -1.53 -7.17 -10.18
N ALA A 215 -0.28 -6.75 -10.15
CA ALA A 215 0.62 -6.85 -11.28
C ALA A 215 1.89 -7.59 -10.88
N VAL A 216 2.30 -8.56 -11.69
CA VAL A 216 3.48 -9.39 -11.41
C VAL A 216 4.41 -9.41 -12.62
N ARG A 217 5.68 -9.13 -12.39
CA ARG A 217 6.75 -9.31 -13.35
C ARG A 217 7.61 -10.51 -12.93
N LEU A 218 7.53 -11.60 -13.67
CA LEU A 218 8.36 -12.78 -13.43
C LEU A 218 9.61 -12.71 -14.32
N PRO A 219 10.83 -12.80 -13.75
CA PRO A 219 12.07 -12.87 -14.51
C PRO A 219 12.08 -13.98 -15.55
N GLY A 220 12.56 -13.66 -16.76
CA GLY A 220 12.68 -14.62 -17.85
C GLY A 220 11.36 -15.09 -18.49
N ALA A 221 10.21 -14.72 -17.95
CA ALA A 221 8.92 -15.06 -18.54
C ALA A 221 8.54 -14.04 -19.64
N ALA A 222 7.90 -14.54 -20.69
CA ALA A 222 7.26 -13.67 -21.67
C ALA A 222 6.06 -12.95 -21.01
N PRO A 223 5.76 -11.70 -21.38
CA PRO A 223 4.56 -11.02 -20.90
C PRO A 223 3.31 -11.84 -21.28
N VAL A 224 2.51 -12.19 -20.26
CA VAL A 224 1.30 -12.99 -20.47
C VAL A 224 0.09 -12.07 -20.76
N GLY A 225 0.20 -10.79 -20.45
CA GLY A 225 -0.90 -9.83 -20.55
C GLY A 225 -1.84 -9.89 -19.36
N GLU A 226 -3.13 -9.64 -19.59
CA GLU A 226 -4.15 -9.67 -18.54
C GLU A 226 -4.68 -11.10 -18.33
N ASN A 227 -4.86 -11.48 -17.07
CA ASN A 227 -5.50 -12.73 -16.67
C ASN A 227 -6.66 -12.41 -15.71
N ILE A 228 -7.85 -12.93 -16.01
CA ILE A 228 -9.09 -12.70 -15.25
C ILE A 228 -9.39 -13.81 -14.23
N ALA A 229 -8.48 -14.76 -14.06
CA ALA A 229 -8.66 -15.84 -13.10
C ALA A 229 -8.74 -15.31 -11.66
N PRO A 230 -9.55 -15.93 -10.79
CA PRO A 230 -9.59 -15.58 -9.38
C PRO A 230 -8.23 -15.75 -8.70
N VAL A 231 -7.79 -14.73 -7.96
CA VAL A 231 -6.58 -14.74 -7.14
C VAL A 231 -6.86 -14.06 -5.80
N GLU A 232 -6.13 -14.46 -4.77
CA GLU A 232 -6.23 -13.88 -3.43
C GLU A 232 -4.90 -13.27 -3.01
N ILE A 233 -4.93 -12.26 -2.13
CA ILE A 233 -3.72 -11.64 -1.59
C ILE A 233 -2.81 -12.67 -0.91
N SER A 234 -3.38 -13.69 -0.28
CA SER A 234 -2.64 -14.79 0.35
C SER A 234 -1.78 -15.59 -0.64
N ASP A 235 -2.13 -15.58 -1.94
CA ASP A 235 -1.38 -16.28 -2.99
C ASP A 235 0.00 -15.67 -3.23
N ILE A 236 0.20 -14.40 -2.86
CA ILE A 236 1.49 -13.72 -2.97
C ILE A 236 2.53 -14.40 -2.09
N ALA A 237 2.20 -14.76 -0.85
CA ALA A 237 3.11 -15.45 0.05
C ALA A 237 3.56 -16.80 -0.53
N ALA A 238 2.60 -17.61 -1.03
CA ALA A 238 2.92 -18.87 -1.67
C ALA A 238 3.77 -18.70 -2.93
N THR A 239 3.51 -17.66 -3.72
CA THR A 239 4.25 -17.35 -4.94
C THR A 239 5.70 -16.95 -4.65
N VAL A 240 5.93 -16.12 -3.65
CA VAL A 240 7.28 -15.69 -3.24
C VAL A 240 8.09 -16.87 -2.72
N LEU A 241 7.50 -17.70 -1.87
CA LEU A 241 8.16 -18.89 -1.33
C LEU A 241 8.53 -19.90 -2.44
N ASP A 242 7.60 -20.16 -3.33
CA ASP A 242 7.82 -21.06 -4.47
C ASP A 242 8.89 -20.50 -5.43
N TYR A 243 8.88 -19.19 -5.69
CA TYR A 243 9.93 -18.52 -6.47
C TYR A 243 11.31 -18.65 -5.82
N ALA A 244 11.38 -18.59 -4.50
CA ALA A 244 12.60 -18.81 -3.73
C ALA A 244 13.03 -20.30 -3.65
N GLY A 245 12.30 -21.22 -4.29
CA GLY A 245 12.59 -22.65 -4.28
C GLY A 245 12.22 -23.37 -2.98
N LEU A 246 11.32 -22.77 -2.19
CA LEU A 246 10.82 -23.34 -0.93
C LEU A 246 9.47 -24.01 -1.14
N ASP A 247 9.22 -25.07 -0.37
CA ASP A 247 7.90 -25.70 -0.31
C ASP A 247 6.93 -24.77 0.45
N ALA A 248 6.15 -24.00 -0.29
CA ALA A 248 5.25 -23.00 0.25
C ALA A 248 4.22 -23.62 1.21
N GLN A 249 3.64 -24.78 0.88
CA GLN A 249 2.66 -25.46 1.73
C GLN A 249 3.28 -25.87 3.07
N ARG A 250 4.48 -26.43 3.03
CA ARG A 250 5.20 -26.85 4.23
C ARG A 250 5.62 -25.66 5.10
N VAL A 251 6.01 -24.53 4.50
CA VAL A 251 6.42 -23.33 5.26
C VAL A 251 5.19 -22.68 5.90
N LEU A 252 4.14 -22.45 5.11
CA LEU A 252 2.93 -21.75 5.58
C LEU A 252 2.14 -22.57 6.61
N SER A 253 2.06 -23.91 6.48
CA SER A 253 1.39 -24.75 7.47
C SER A 253 2.04 -24.70 8.85
N ARG A 254 3.35 -24.49 8.92
CA ARG A 254 4.05 -24.30 10.20
C ARG A 254 3.75 -22.96 10.86
N SER A 255 3.52 -21.94 10.04
CA SER A 255 3.21 -20.58 10.52
C SER A 255 1.76 -20.44 11.00
N TRP A 256 0.87 -21.36 10.58
CA TRP A 256 -0.56 -21.35 10.92
C TRP A 256 -1.08 -22.72 11.39
N PRO A 257 -0.65 -23.21 12.56
CA PRO A 257 -1.03 -24.55 13.05
C PRO A 257 -2.54 -24.75 13.26
N ALA A 258 -3.31 -23.67 13.39
CA ALA A 258 -4.75 -23.72 13.62
C ALA A 258 -5.58 -24.20 12.41
N TYR A 259 -5.00 -24.22 11.21
CA TYR A 259 -5.70 -24.57 9.97
C TYR A 259 -5.53 -26.04 9.52
N ASN A 260 -5.07 -26.94 10.39
CA ASN A 260 -5.00 -28.37 10.12
C ASN A 260 -4.42 -28.73 8.73
N ASP A 261 -3.29 -28.13 8.38
CA ASP A 261 -2.57 -28.35 7.11
C ASP A 261 -3.28 -27.87 5.82
N ILE A 262 -4.44 -27.24 5.92
CA ILE A 262 -5.13 -26.67 4.76
C ILE A 262 -4.75 -25.18 4.64
N ILE A 263 -3.76 -24.90 3.80
CA ILE A 263 -3.39 -23.54 3.46
C ILE A 263 -4.14 -23.13 2.19
N PRO A 264 -4.97 -22.09 2.22
CA PRO A 264 -5.71 -21.64 1.03
C PRO A 264 -4.81 -21.01 -0.04
N SER A 265 -3.64 -20.48 0.37
CA SER A 265 -2.68 -19.82 -0.52
C SER A 265 -2.14 -20.74 -1.60
N ARG A 266 -2.10 -20.27 -2.83
CA ARG A 266 -1.62 -21.01 -4.01
C ARG A 266 -0.60 -20.19 -4.76
N SER A 267 0.52 -20.81 -5.16
CA SER A 267 1.51 -20.15 -6.00
C SER A 267 0.91 -19.77 -7.35
N LEU A 268 1.15 -18.53 -7.77
CA LEU A 268 0.76 -18.02 -9.09
C LEU A 268 1.80 -18.35 -10.17
N LEU A 269 2.97 -18.93 -9.83
CA LEU A 269 4.02 -19.23 -10.80
C LEU A 269 3.55 -20.07 -11.99
N PRO A 270 2.70 -21.10 -11.84
CA PRO A 270 2.21 -21.86 -12.99
C PRO A 270 1.41 -20.99 -13.99
N VAL A 271 0.62 -20.04 -13.48
CA VAL A 271 -0.11 -19.08 -14.34
C VAL A 271 0.86 -18.09 -14.99
N LEU A 272 1.81 -17.55 -14.22
CA LEU A 272 2.80 -16.59 -14.71
C LEU A 272 3.73 -17.19 -15.77
N ARG A 273 3.94 -18.51 -15.75
CA ARG A 273 4.70 -19.26 -16.75
C ARG A 273 3.85 -19.72 -17.95
N GLY A 274 2.55 -19.49 -17.91
CA GLY A 274 1.63 -19.98 -18.94
C GLY A 274 1.37 -21.50 -18.93
N GLU A 275 1.69 -22.17 -17.84
CA GLU A 275 1.49 -23.62 -17.64
C GLU A 275 0.04 -23.94 -17.26
N GLN A 276 -0.66 -22.99 -16.65
CA GLN A 276 -2.06 -23.10 -16.22
C GLN A 276 -2.80 -21.79 -16.49
N GLU A 277 -4.10 -21.89 -16.71
CA GLU A 277 -4.96 -20.71 -16.88
C GLU A 277 -5.33 -20.08 -15.53
N ARG A 278 -5.44 -20.88 -14.47
CA ARG A 278 -5.85 -20.46 -13.11
C ARG A 278 -5.33 -21.41 -12.04
N VAL A 279 -5.24 -20.90 -10.83
CA VAL A 279 -4.87 -21.69 -9.64
C VAL A 279 -6.07 -22.03 -8.73
N ARG A 280 -7.22 -21.36 -8.96
CA ARG A 280 -8.46 -21.56 -8.20
C ARG A 280 -9.69 -21.19 -9.04
N ASP A 281 -10.85 -21.68 -8.65
CA ASP A 281 -12.13 -21.41 -9.31
C ASP A 281 -12.90 -20.26 -8.66
N PHE A 282 -12.60 -19.90 -7.41
CA PHE A 282 -13.26 -18.83 -6.65
C PHE A 282 -12.31 -18.24 -5.60
N CYS A 283 -12.65 -17.04 -5.11
CA CYS A 283 -11.99 -16.34 -4.03
C CYS A 283 -12.94 -16.16 -2.84
N PHE A 284 -12.36 -16.08 -1.66
CA PHE A 284 -13.06 -15.71 -0.43
C PHE A 284 -12.63 -14.33 0.05
N SER A 285 -13.59 -13.57 0.59
CA SER A 285 -13.34 -12.37 1.38
C SER A 285 -14.27 -12.41 2.60
N GLU A 286 -13.70 -12.17 3.78
CA GLU A 286 -14.44 -12.07 5.05
C GLU A 286 -14.45 -10.62 5.55
#